data_8860d692f642d9ec38ee1fc2ad2deef0
#
_entry.id   8860d692f642d9ec38ee1fc2ad2deef0
#
_cell.length_a   1.000
_cell.length_b   1.000
_cell.length_c   1.000
_cell.angle_alpha   90.00
_cell.angle_beta   90.00
_cell.angle_gamma   90.00
#
_symmetry.space_group_name_H-M   'P 1'
#
loop_
_entity.id
_entity.type
_entity.pdbx_description
1 polymer ?
#
loop_
_entity_poly.entity_id
_entity_poly.type
_entity_poly.pdbx_seq_one_letter_code
_entity_poly.pdbx_strand_id
1 'polypeptide(L)'
;MTKSQQQPVVRRAASQRSTRNAAAVLKAITQECIANGLDGIVASSVAKRAGLTTGAVYSRFENSDEMLIALWENVVAPEFQTYVVDTIAALNSATSITEKTQIVSQLEKPSRIVSLGAEFLVVAQRNEVVGEVVTPHISTWLSDAGLRQRNTAIKKAGVALGASIAVGSALRSFITGTNVGMSIISENIRSAIHAATPMQSPRKPIGPALSQSNTGVPLRDALINATAEVMSKTGFTSATISRIARKSQVTSGSIYNFYPDKEALMSDAVRELMHLTQRQTLEAKRTAAAAHEQNFGLTDAFDFALYPERTVWLRFRQECIIATRHHKKTHKELRKVVAEQEEAMAMSFPDIDRGLISLVSTGEQIVGYGFSALFGYTNQLESCDFDAVMVQVAKQNNL
;
A
#
# COMPACT_ATOMS: atom_id res chain seq x y z
N MET A 1 -24.01 -18.59 63.46
CA MET A 1 -24.20 -19.31 62.20
C MET A 1 -23.73 -18.46 61.04
N THR A 2 -22.53 -18.76 60.65
CA THR A 2 -21.73 -17.96 59.70
C THR A 2 -21.83 -18.57 58.31
N LYS A 3 -22.32 -17.82 57.34
CA LYS A 3 -22.18 -18.16 55.91
C LYS A 3 -21.38 -17.07 55.19
N SER A 4 -20.16 -17.46 54.88
CA SER A 4 -19.47 -17.26 53.61
C SER A 4 -19.14 -15.84 53.12
N GLN A 5 -17.94 -15.38 53.46
CA GLN A 5 -17.23 -14.27 52.81
C GLN A 5 -16.20 -14.77 51.75
N GLN A 6 -16.44 -15.84 51.01
CA GLN A 6 -15.47 -16.39 50.02
C GLN A 6 -15.72 -16.03 48.53
N GLN A 7 -16.75 -15.26 48.20
CA GLN A 7 -17.07 -14.96 46.79
C GLN A 7 -16.26 -13.84 46.07
N PRO A 8 -15.69 -12.78 46.71
CA PRO A 8 -15.04 -11.70 45.96
C PRO A 8 -13.66 -12.05 45.42
N VAL A 9 -12.89 -12.93 46.10
CA VAL A 9 -11.52 -13.27 45.70
C VAL A 9 -11.46 -14.16 44.46
N VAL A 10 -12.35 -15.15 44.35
CA VAL A 10 -12.43 -16.06 43.20
C VAL A 10 -12.89 -15.34 41.93
N ARG A 11 -13.86 -14.42 42.04
CA ARG A 11 -14.31 -13.58 40.90
C ARG A 11 -13.21 -12.62 40.42
N ARG A 12 -12.41 -11.99 41.33
CA ARG A 12 -11.25 -11.14 40.99
C ARG A 12 -10.15 -11.94 40.28
N ALA A 13 -9.81 -13.11 40.77
CA ALA A 13 -8.78 -13.97 40.19
C ALA A 13 -9.22 -14.51 38.80
N ALA A 14 -10.50 -14.92 38.64
CA ALA A 14 -11.04 -15.32 37.35
C ALA A 14 -11.07 -14.15 36.34
N SER A 15 -11.44 -12.94 36.76
CA SER A 15 -11.40 -11.73 35.96
C SER A 15 -9.98 -11.36 35.54
N GLN A 16 -9.01 -11.37 36.46
CA GLN A 16 -7.60 -11.09 36.16
C GLN A 16 -7.00 -12.13 35.20
N ARG A 17 -7.32 -13.42 35.36
CA ARG A 17 -6.88 -14.50 34.46
C ARG A 17 -7.49 -14.31 33.05
N SER A 18 -8.77 -13.95 32.97
CA SER A 18 -9.44 -13.67 31.71
C SER A 18 -8.81 -12.48 30.97
N THR A 19 -8.56 -11.38 31.67
CA THR A 19 -7.90 -10.19 31.11
C THR A 19 -6.47 -10.47 30.66
N ARG A 20 -5.69 -11.22 31.47
CA ARG A 20 -4.33 -11.63 31.11
C ARG A 20 -4.30 -12.52 29.88
N ASN A 21 -5.24 -13.47 29.78
CA ASN A 21 -5.38 -14.32 28.60
C ASN A 21 -5.81 -13.52 27.36
N ALA A 22 -6.69 -12.52 27.48
CA ALA A 22 -7.06 -11.65 26.38
C ALA A 22 -5.85 -10.88 25.82
N ALA A 23 -5.05 -10.27 26.70
CA ALA A 23 -3.84 -9.59 26.30
C ALA A 23 -2.81 -10.54 25.67
N ALA A 24 -2.65 -11.75 26.18
CA ALA A 24 -1.77 -12.78 25.61
C ALA A 24 -2.22 -13.20 24.20
N VAL A 25 -3.52 -13.39 23.98
CA VAL A 25 -4.08 -13.73 22.67
C VAL A 25 -3.88 -12.58 21.69
N LEU A 26 -4.17 -11.34 22.06
CA LEU A 26 -3.97 -10.18 21.18
C LEU A 26 -2.50 -9.99 20.81
N LYS A 27 -1.58 -10.18 21.76
CA LYS A 27 -0.14 -10.20 21.50
C LYS A 27 0.26 -11.32 20.54
N ALA A 28 -0.32 -12.51 20.69
CA ALA A 28 -0.05 -13.64 19.80
C ALA A 28 -0.59 -13.39 18.38
N ILE A 29 -1.79 -12.81 18.24
CA ILE A 29 -2.36 -12.37 16.96
C ILE A 29 -1.41 -11.37 16.28
N THR A 30 -0.97 -10.34 17.00
CA THR A 30 -0.02 -9.34 16.50
C THR A 30 1.26 -9.99 15.97
N GLN A 31 1.86 -10.88 16.77
CA GLN A 31 3.10 -11.57 16.39
C GLN A 31 2.91 -12.53 15.22
N GLU A 32 1.75 -13.19 15.11
CA GLU A 32 1.42 -14.06 14.00
C GLU A 32 1.27 -13.27 12.70
N CYS A 33 0.52 -12.16 12.73
CA CYS A 33 0.37 -11.29 11.56
C CYS A 33 1.69 -10.61 11.15
N ILE A 34 2.56 -10.24 12.11
CA ILE A 34 3.90 -9.75 11.79
C ILE A 34 4.74 -10.84 11.09
N ALA A 35 4.61 -12.09 11.50
CA ALA A 35 5.41 -13.21 10.96
C ALA A 35 4.88 -13.74 9.63
N ASN A 36 3.57 -13.83 9.45
CA ASN A 36 2.94 -14.58 8.35
C ASN A 36 1.96 -13.75 7.50
N GLY A 37 1.80 -12.45 7.79
CA GLY A 37 0.82 -11.57 7.15
C GLY A 37 -0.60 -11.75 7.66
N LEU A 38 -1.48 -10.84 7.25
CA LEU A 38 -2.88 -10.89 7.66
C LEU A 38 -3.60 -12.13 7.11
N ASP A 39 -3.30 -12.54 5.87
CA ASP A 39 -3.89 -13.75 5.26
C ASP A 39 -3.37 -15.06 5.86
N GLY A 40 -2.26 -15.02 6.57
CA GLY A 40 -1.63 -16.21 7.16
C GLY A 40 -2.13 -16.56 8.56
N ILE A 41 -3.04 -15.76 9.13
CA ILE A 41 -3.51 -15.97 10.50
C ILE A 41 -4.42 -17.20 10.61
N VAL A 42 -4.10 -18.10 11.55
CA VAL A 42 -4.92 -19.25 11.89
C VAL A 42 -5.00 -19.44 13.41
N ALA A 43 -6.17 -19.82 13.93
CA ALA A 43 -6.42 -19.93 15.36
C ALA A 43 -5.46 -20.90 16.08
N SER A 44 -5.03 -21.99 15.42
CA SER A 44 -4.07 -22.94 15.99
C SER A 44 -2.68 -22.33 16.21
N SER A 45 -2.17 -21.52 15.27
CA SER A 45 -0.90 -20.82 15.43
C SER A 45 -0.95 -19.76 16.50
N VAL A 46 -2.06 -19.00 16.59
CA VAL A 46 -2.29 -18.02 17.64
C VAL A 46 -2.34 -18.71 19.01
N ALA A 47 -3.08 -19.82 19.14
CA ALA A 47 -3.19 -20.59 20.38
C ALA A 47 -1.81 -21.09 20.85
N LYS A 48 -1.04 -21.70 19.94
CA LYS A 48 0.32 -22.17 20.21
C LYS A 48 1.22 -21.02 20.71
N ARG A 49 1.15 -19.87 20.06
CA ARG A 49 1.96 -18.69 20.41
C ARG A 49 1.54 -18.06 21.74
N ALA A 50 0.24 -18.11 22.07
CA ALA A 50 -0.30 -17.61 23.33
C ALA A 50 -0.11 -18.59 24.51
N GLY A 51 0.33 -19.82 24.26
CA GLY A 51 0.39 -20.87 25.28
C GLY A 51 -1.01 -21.35 25.75
N LEU A 52 -1.99 -21.32 24.82
CA LEU A 52 -3.39 -21.67 25.07
C LEU A 52 -3.83 -22.83 24.16
N THR A 53 -5.01 -23.38 24.43
CA THR A 53 -5.66 -24.33 23.52
C THR A 53 -6.37 -23.58 22.38
N THR A 54 -6.53 -24.23 21.24
CA THR A 54 -7.29 -23.69 20.10
C THR A 54 -8.73 -23.38 20.49
N GLY A 55 -9.36 -24.20 21.35
CA GLY A 55 -10.69 -23.93 21.88
C GLY A 55 -10.75 -22.63 22.73
N ALA A 56 -9.67 -22.26 23.43
CA ALA A 56 -9.61 -21.01 24.15
C ALA A 56 -9.49 -19.77 23.22
N VAL A 57 -9.02 -19.93 22.00
CA VAL A 57 -9.07 -18.90 20.95
C VAL A 57 -10.47 -18.82 20.37
N TYR A 58 -11.07 -19.96 19.98
CA TYR A 58 -12.43 -19.99 19.41
C TYR A 58 -13.54 -19.58 20.41
N SER A 59 -13.29 -19.65 21.71
CA SER A 59 -14.24 -19.08 22.69
C SER A 59 -14.29 -17.55 22.69
N ARG A 60 -13.40 -16.87 21.94
CA ARG A 60 -13.29 -15.42 21.83
C ARG A 60 -13.47 -14.89 20.41
N PHE A 61 -13.09 -15.67 19.43
CA PHE A 61 -13.11 -15.30 18.02
C PHE A 61 -13.70 -16.47 17.23
N GLU A 62 -14.78 -16.23 16.53
CA GLU A 62 -15.43 -17.26 15.71
C GLU A 62 -14.57 -17.63 14.48
N ASN A 63 -13.83 -16.65 13.96
CA ASN A 63 -13.05 -16.81 12.74
C ASN A 63 -11.81 -15.88 12.72
N SER A 64 -11.06 -15.93 11.61
CA SER A 64 -9.86 -15.11 11.39
C SER A 64 -10.18 -13.61 11.27
N ASP A 65 -11.33 -13.25 10.71
CA ASP A 65 -11.69 -11.85 10.50
C ASP A 65 -11.92 -11.13 11.82
N GLU A 66 -12.57 -11.79 12.80
CA GLU A 66 -12.70 -11.24 14.15
C GLU A 66 -11.37 -11.04 14.85
N MET A 67 -10.39 -11.95 14.64
CA MET A 67 -9.03 -11.77 15.15
C MET A 67 -8.35 -10.56 14.51
N LEU A 68 -8.55 -10.36 13.19
CA LEU A 68 -8.01 -9.20 12.47
C LEU A 68 -8.67 -7.89 12.93
N ILE A 69 -9.99 -7.87 13.11
CA ILE A 69 -10.71 -6.70 13.64
C ILE A 69 -10.19 -6.33 15.02
N ALA A 70 -10.06 -7.30 15.92
CA ALA A 70 -9.51 -7.04 17.25
C ALA A 70 -8.07 -6.51 17.21
N LEU A 71 -7.23 -7.02 16.29
CA LEU A 71 -5.88 -6.50 16.05
C LEU A 71 -5.92 -5.06 15.54
N TRP A 72 -6.79 -4.78 14.57
CA TRP A 72 -6.94 -3.42 14.03
C TRP A 72 -7.33 -2.43 15.12
N GLU A 73 -8.43 -2.67 15.80
CA GLU A 73 -8.99 -1.72 16.77
C GLU A 73 -8.08 -1.47 17.97
N ASN A 74 -7.45 -2.52 18.50
CA ASN A 74 -6.74 -2.43 19.78
C ASN A 74 -5.24 -2.19 19.65
N VAL A 75 -4.64 -2.38 18.47
CA VAL A 75 -3.18 -2.29 18.29
C VAL A 75 -2.81 -1.43 17.09
N VAL A 76 -3.38 -1.73 15.91
CA VAL A 76 -2.90 -1.14 14.67
C VAL A 76 -3.44 0.26 14.44
N ALA A 77 -4.76 0.44 14.57
CA ALA A 77 -5.42 1.70 14.25
C ALA A 77 -4.86 2.90 15.03
N PRO A 78 -4.61 2.84 16.35
CA PRO A 78 -4.08 3.99 17.10
C PRO A 78 -2.69 4.42 16.63
N GLU A 79 -1.77 3.47 16.42
CA GLU A 79 -0.40 3.79 15.99
C GLU A 79 -0.37 4.24 14.52
N PHE A 80 -1.15 3.57 13.67
CA PHE A 80 -1.21 3.87 12.25
C PHE A 80 -1.89 5.22 11.99
N GLN A 81 -2.95 5.56 12.74
CA GLN A 81 -3.59 6.87 12.69
C GLN A 81 -2.59 7.97 13.02
N THR A 82 -1.89 7.85 14.14
CA THR A 82 -0.87 8.82 14.56
C THR A 82 0.16 9.02 13.47
N TYR A 83 0.72 7.92 12.94
CA TYR A 83 1.71 7.96 11.87
C TYR A 83 1.20 8.68 10.60
N VAL A 84 0.00 8.37 10.14
CA VAL A 84 -0.60 8.98 8.92
C VAL A 84 -0.91 10.46 9.17
N VAL A 85 -1.59 10.78 10.27
CA VAL A 85 -2.02 12.15 10.58
C VAL A 85 -0.84 13.07 10.85
N ASP A 86 0.17 12.60 11.58
CA ASP A 86 1.38 13.40 11.86
C ASP A 86 2.18 13.64 10.57
N THR A 87 2.24 12.66 9.66
CA THR A 87 2.89 12.85 8.35
C THR A 87 2.14 13.89 7.52
N ILE A 88 0.81 13.82 7.45
CA ILE A 88 -0.01 14.83 6.77
C ILE A 88 0.25 16.22 7.37
N ALA A 89 0.19 16.33 8.69
CA ALA A 89 0.41 17.59 9.39
C ALA A 89 1.82 18.15 9.17
N ALA A 90 2.83 17.28 9.13
CA ALA A 90 4.21 17.68 8.88
C ALA A 90 4.41 18.25 7.47
N LEU A 91 3.86 17.59 6.45
CA LEU A 91 3.99 18.02 5.06
C LEU A 91 3.15 19.27 4.71
N ASN A 92 2.11 19.54 5.48
CA ASN A 92 1.28 20.73 5.32
C ASN A 92 1.66 21.85 6.33
N SER A 93 2.76 21.71 7.08
CA SER A 93 3.28 22.68 8.03
C SER A 93 4.19 23.70 7.34
N ALA A 94 4.19 24.95 7.84
CA ALA A 94 5.16 25.97 7.42
C ALA A 94 6.60 25.61 7.84
N THR A 95 6.78 24.86 8.93
CA THR A 95 8.07 24.41 9.44
C THR A 95 8.66 23.34 8.52
N SER A 96 9.97 23.42 8.23
CA SER A 96 10.68 22.39 7.44
C SER A 96 10.52 21.00 8.07
N ILE A 97 10.38 19.98 7.22
CA ILE A 97 10.29 18.60 7.69
C ILE A 97 11.62 18.08 8.23
N THR A 98 12.74 18.70 7.82
CA THR A 98 14.07 18.35 8.31
C THR A 98 14.23 18.59 9.83
N GLU A 99 13.44 19.51 10.38
CA GLU A 99 13.36 19.75 11.83
C GLU A 99 12.51 18.69 12.55
N LYS A 100 11.73 17.90 11.82
CA LYS A 100 10.85 16.83 12.34
C LYS A 100 11.51 15.46 12.18
N THR A 101 12.69 15.30 12.75
CA THR A 101 13.56 14.12 12.58
C THR A 101 12.87 12.81 12.91
N GLN A 102 11.94 12.79 13.89
CA GLN A 102 11.17 11.60 14.24
C GLN A 102 10.27 11.14 13.09
N ILE A 103 9.58 12.07 12.41
CA ILE A 103 8.70 11.74 11.28
C ILE A 103 9.54 11.22 10.11
N VAL A 104 10.64 11.89 9.78
CA VAL A 104 11.55 11.45 8.72
C VAL A 104 12.06 10.03 9.01
N SER A 105 12.52 9.78 10.24
CA SER A 105 12.98 8.44 10.66
C SER A 105 11.89 7.37 10.54
N GLN A 106 10.64 7.70 10.88
CA GLN A 106 9.51 6.78 10.71
C GLN A 106 9.17 6.53 9.24
N LEU A 107 9.31 7.52 8.36
CA LEU A 107 9.13 7.36 6.91
C LEU A 107 10.25 6.52 6.29
N GLU A 108 11.49 6.69 6.75
CA GLU A 108 12.63 5.88 6.32
C GLU A 108 12.51 4.43 6.76
N LYS A 109 12.07 4.20 8.00
CA LYS A 109 11.94 2.86 8.57
C LYS A 109 10.65 2.75 9.40
N PRO A 110 9.50 2.51 8.74
CA PRO A 110 8.22 2.31 9.41
C PRO A 110 8.27 1.18 10.43
N SER A 111 7.55 1.34 11.55
CA SER A 111 7.43 0.29 12.56
C SER A 111 6.71 -0.95 11.98
N ARG A 112 6.83 -2.09 12.64
CA ARG A 112 6.11 -3.31 12.23
C ARG A 112 4.59 -3.14 12.34
N ILE A 113 4.11 -2.34 13.29
CA ILE A 113 2.68 -2.06 13.45
C ILE A 113 2.19 -1.13 12.35
N VAL A 114 2.94 -0.07 12.03
CA VAL A 114 2.65 0.79 10.87
C VAL A 114 2.62 -0.02 9.57
N SER A 115 3.54 -0.96 9.42
CA SER A 115 3.57 -1.87 8.27
C SER A 115 2.32 -2.75 8.20
N LEU A 116 1.82 -3.28 9.33
CA LEU A 116 0.54 -3.97 9.38
C LEU A 116 -0.63 -3.05 8.99
N GLY A 117 -0.60 -1.78 9.41
CA GLY A 117 -1.62 -0.79 9.02
C GLY A 117 -1.71 -0.61 7.51
N ALA A 118 -0.57 -0.51 6.83
CA ALA A 118 -0.55 -0.43 5.36
C ALA A 118 -1.06 -1.74 4.70
N GLU A 119 -0.76 -2.91 5.28
CA GLU A 119 -1.30 -4.20 4.83
C GLU A 119 -2.82 -4.27 5.03
N PHE A 120 -3.36 -3.77 6.17
CA PHE A 120 -4.79 -3.67 6.39
C PHE A 120 -5.50 -2.85 5.31
N LEU A 121 -4.91 -1.74 4.84
CA LEU A 121 -5.50 -0.96 3.76
C LEU A 121 -5.64 -1.77 2.46
N VAL A 122 -4.71 -2.67 2.18
CA VAL A 122 -4.78 -3.52 0.99
C VAL A 122 -5.83 -4.63 1.18
N VAL A 123 -5.80 -5.31 2.32
CA VAL A 123 -6.69 -6.44 2.63
C VAL A 123 -8.14 -6.00 2.74
N ALA A 124 -8.42 -4.86 3.37
CA ALA A 124 -9.77 -4.33 3.55
C ALA A 124 -10.50 -4.00 2.24
N GLN A 125 -9.75 -3.77 1.15
CA GLN A 125 -10.37 -3.53 -0.18
C GLN A 125 -10.95 -4.80 -0.82
N ARG A 126 -10.61 -6.00 -0.33
CA ARG A 126 -11.10 -7.29 -0.84
C ARG A 126 -11.77 -8.18 0.19
N ASN A 127 -11.57 -7.89 1.47
CA ASN A 127 -12.24 -8.58 2.58
C ASN A 127 -13.32 -7.65 3.13
N GLU A 128 -14.58 -7.94 2.82
CA GLU A 128 -15.72 -7.09 3.18
C GLU A 128 -15.85 -6.93 4.69
N VAL A 129 -15.68 -8.00 5.47
CA VAL A 129 -15.82 -7.97 6.93
C VAL A 129 -14.79 -7.05 7.59
N VAL A 130 -13.53 -7.18 7.19
CA VAL A 130 -12.45 -6.29 7.65
C VAL A 130 -12.66 -4.86 7.11
N GLY A 131 -13.11 -4.74 5.86
CA GLY A 131 -13.39 -3.47 5.20
C GLY A 131 -14.47 -2.64 5.87
N GLU A 132 -15.53 -3.25 6.41
CA GLU A 132 -16.59 -2.57 7.16
C GLU A 132 -16.06 -1.82 8.39
N VAL A 133 -14.96 -2.29 8.99
CA VAL A 133 -14.35 -1.65 10.16
C VAL A 133 -13.24 -0.68 9.75
N VAL A 134 -12.36 -1.07 8.83
CA VAL A 134 -11.18 -0.28 8.45
C VAL A 134 -11.57 0.97 7.64
N THR A 135 -12.52 0.83 6.70
CA THR A 135 -12.87 1.92 5.76
C THR A 135 -13.40 3.17 6.46
N PRO A 136 -14.34 3.09 7.42
CA PRO A 136 -14.81 4.28 8.14
C PRO A 136 -13.71 5.00 8.91
N HIS A 137 -12.78 4.26 9.53
CA HIS A 137 -11.65 4.86 10.25
C HIS A 137 -10.79 5.69 9.30
N ILE A 138 -10.30 5.10 8.19
CA ILE A 138 -9.46 5.79 7.22
C ILE A 138 -10.17 6.99 6.60
N SER A 139 -11.42 6.83 6.18
CA SER A 139 -12.24 7.92 5.60
C SER A 139 -12.38 9.09 6.58
N THR A 140 -12.60 8.80 7.86
CA THR A 140 -12.71 9.81 8.91
C THR A 140 -11.38 10.54 9.10
N TRP A 141 -10.25 9.81 9.23
CA TRP A 141 -8.94 10.43 9.44
C TRP A 141 -8.55 11.34 8.28
N LEU A 142 -8.76 10.91 7.04
CA LEU A 142 -8.50 11.72 5.85
C LEU A 142 -9.40 12.96 5.81
N SER A 143 -10.69 12.79 6.12
CA SER A 143 -11.64 13.90 6.20
C SER A 143 -11.24 14.90 7.27
N ASP A 144 -10.87 14.44 8.48
CA ASP A 144 -10.46 15.29 9.60
C ASP A 144 -9.14 16.01 9.32
N ALA A 145 -8.21 15.35 8.64
CA ALA A 145 -6.98 15.97 8.17
C ALA A 145 -7.20 17.04 7.07
N GLY A 146 -8.38 17.10 6.48
CA GLY A 146 -8.76 18.14 5.52
C GLY A 146 -9.07 17.67 4.11
N LEU A 147 -9.11 16.38 3.83
CA LEU A 147 -9.57 15.84 2.54
C LEU A 147 -11.11 15.89 2.47
N ARG A 148 -11.65 17.10 2.40
CA ARG A 148 -13.09 17.42 2.46
C ARG A 148 -13.51 18.26 1.25
N GLN A 149 -14.74 18.10 0.81
CA GLN A 149 -15.30 18.82 -0.34
C GLN A 149 -15.15 20.36 -0.23
N ARG A 150 -15.30 20.92 0.98
CA ARG A 150 -15.24 22.37 1.23
C ARG A 150 -13.82 22.97 1.15
N ASN A 151 -12.78 22.16 1.13
CA ASN A 151 -11.41 22.65 1.05
C ASN A 151 -11.00 22.89 -0.41
N THR A 152 -10.03 23.81 -0.61
CA THR A 152 -9.46 24.09 -1.94
C THR A 152 -8.79 22.84 -2.51
N ALA A 153 -8.71 22.75 -3.84
CA ALA A 153 -8.12 21.61 -4.54
C ALA A 153 -6.64 21.40 -4.18
N ILE A 154 -5.87 22.49 -3.99
CA ILE A 154 -4.47 22.44 -3.53
C ILE A 154 -4.38 21.91 -2.09
N LYS A 155 -5.23 22.39 -1.18
CA LYS A 155 -5.23 21.89 0.20
C LYS A 155 -5.55 20.41 0.25
N LYS A 156 -6.51 19.95 -0.55
CA LYS A 156 -6.83 18.52 -0.69
C LYS A 156 -5.63 17.73 -1.26
N ALA A 157 -4.94 18.28 -2.28
CA ALA A 157 -3.74 17.66 -2.84
C ALA A 157 -2.64 17.51 -1.79
N GLY A 158 -2.40 18.52 -0.95
CA GLY A 158 -1.43 18.44 0.15
C GLY A 158 -1.76 17.33 1.16
N VAL A 159 -3.03 17.19 1.55
CA VAL A 159 -3.49 16.11 2.45
C VAL A 159 -3.33 14.74 1.77
N ALA A 160 -3.76 14.61 0.53
CA ALA A 160 -3.68 13.36 -0.24
C ALA A 160 -2.21 12.92 -0.43
N LEU A 161 -1.30 13.86 -0.75
CA LEU A 161 0.13 13.59 -0.87
C LEU A 161 0.75 13.18 0.47
N GLY A 162 0.39 13.86 1.56
CA GLY A 162 0.86 13.49 2.90
C GLY A 162 0.43 12.08 3.30
N ALA A 163 -0.83 11.74 3.09
CA ALA A 163 -1.34 10.37 3.31
C ALA A 163 -0.66 9.35 2.40
N SER A 164 -0.46 9.70 1.12
CA SER A 164 0.21 8.82 0.14
C SER A 164 1.66 8.56 0.53
N ILE A 165 2.39 9.56 1.01
CA ILE A 165 3.77 9.39 1.48
C ILE A 165 3.81 8.49 2.71
N ALA A 166 2.93 8.68 3.69
CA ALA A 166 2.86 7.83 4.87
C ALA A 166 2.61 6.36 4.48
N VAL A 167 1.51 6.09 3.79
CA VAL A 167 1.11 4.73 3.39
C VAL A 167 2.12 4.10 2.43
N GLY A 168 2.58 4.87 1.45
CA GLY A 168 3.53 4.39 0.44
C GLY A 168 4.91 4.10 1.00
N SER A 169 5.39 4.86 1.98
CA SER A 169 6.64 4.57 2.68
C SER A 169 6.55 3.23 3.41
N ALA A 170 5.41 2.95 4.06
CA ALA A 170 5.19 1.66 4.71
C ALA A 170 5.16 0.51 3.69
N LEU A 171 4.43 0.66 2.58
CA LEU A 171 4.36 -0.35 1.52
C LEU A 171 5.71 -0.57 0.82
N ARG A 172 6.43 0.50 0.45
CA ARG A 172 7.73 0.37 -0.22
C ARG A 172 8.77 -0.33 0.67
N SER A 173 8.70 -0.10 1.99
CA SER A 173 9.61 -0.75 2.94
C SER A 173 9.52 -2.28 2.90
N PHE A 174 8.43 -2.87 2.44
CA PHE A 174 8.31 -4.32 2.24
C PHE A 174 9.26 -4.83 1.14
N ILE A 175 9.57 -4.00 0.15
CA ILE A 175 10.46 -4.35 -0.97
C ILE A 175 11.91 -4.03 -0.63
N THR A 176 12.16 -2.85 -0.07
CA THR A 176 13.52 -2.29 0.09
C THR A 176 14.08 -2.41 1.51
N GLY A 177 13.23 -2.66 2.50
CA GLY A 177 13.58 -2.67 3.92
C GLY A 177 13.64 -1.27 4.53
N THR A 178 14.18 -0.29 3.81
CA THR A 178 14.28 1.12 4.21
C THR A 178 14.05 2.04 3.00
N ASN A 179 13.58 3.26 3.25
CA ASN A 179 13.39 4.29 2.24
C ASN A 179 14.48 5.35 2.41
N VAL A 180 15.47 5.35 1.53
CA VAL A 180 16.56 6.34 1.59
C VAL A 180 16.10 7.66 0.99
N GLY A 181 16.57 8.78 1.55
CA GLY A 181 16.32 10.11 1.01
C GLY A 181 14.96 10.74 1.39
N MET A 182 14.26 10.18 2.38
CA MET A 182 12.94 10.68 2.80
C MET A 182 12.96 12.13 3.28
N SER A 183 14.06 12.57 3.88
CA SER A 183 14.25 13.96 4.28
C SER A 183 14.15 14.90 3.07
N ILE A 184 14.84 14.59 1.97
CA ILE A 184 14.86 15.40 0.74
C ILE A 184 13.52 15.31 0.02
N ILE A 185 13.00 14.09 -0.18
CA ILE A 185 11.73 13.85 -0.89
C ILE A 185 10.58 14.57 -0.19
N SER A 186 10.49 14.42 1.13
CA SER A 186 9.40 15.03 1.89
C SER A 186 9.52 16.55 1.97
N GLU A 187 10.74 17.11 2.05
CA GLU A 187 10.94 18.57 2.03
C GLU A 187 10.60 19.17 0.67
N ASN A 188 10.98 18.52 -0.42
CA ASN A 188 10.62 18.96 -1.78
C ASN A 188 9.09 19.01 -1.94
N ILE A 189 8.38 17.96 -1.51
CA ILE A 189 6.92 17.93 -1.61
C ILE A 189 6.28 18.95 -0.68
N ARG A 190 6.75 19.09 0.56
CA ARG A 190 6.26 20.11 1.50
C ARG A 190 6.42 21.53 0.92
N SER A 191 7.61 21.84 0.44
CA SER A 191 7.92 23.13 -0.19
C SER A 191 7.04 23.39 -1.41
N ALA A 192 6.85 22.35 -2.25
CA ALA A 192 5.97 22.43 -3.42
C ALA A 192 4.50 22.67 -3.06
N ILE A 193 3.98 22.02 -2.01
CA ILE A 193 2.60 22.25 -1.51
C ILE A 193 2.42 23.73 -1.11
N HIS A 194 3.41 24.31 -0.41
CA HIS A 194 3.34 25.70 0.03
C HIS A 194 3.53 26.72 -1.11
N ALA A 195 4.28 26.37 -2.15
CA ALA A 195 4.49 27.21 -3.32
C ALA A 195 3.40 27.07 -4.39
N ALA A 196 2.54 26.07 -4.28
CA ALA A 196 1.52 25.76 -5.28
C ALA A 196 0.48 26.89 -5.38
N THR A 197 0.16 27.26 -6.61
CA THR A 197 -0.92 28.19 -6.94
C THR A 197 -1.87 27.53 -7.93
N PRO A 198 -3.18 27.82 -7.88
CA PRO A 198 -4.14 27.20 -8.78
C PRO A 198 -3.73 27.36 -10.26
N MET A 199 -3.79 26.27 -11.02
CA MET A 199 -3.53 26.32 -12.45
C MET A 199 -4.70 26.96 -13.19
N GLN A 200 -4.40 27.89 -14.10
CA GLN A 200 -5.43 28.57 -14.90
C GLN A 200 -6.10 27.66 -15.94
N SER A 201 -5.39 26.65 -16.37
CA SER A 201 -5.89 25.62 -17.30
C SER A 201 -5.43 24.26 -16.80
N PRO A 202 -6.33 23.47 -16.18
CA PRO A 202 -5.99 22.12 -15.78
C PRO A 202 -5.61 21.29 -17.00
N ARG A 203 -4.57 20.48 -16.86
CA ARG A 203 -4.16 19.52 -17.88
C ARG A 203 -5.31 18.54 -18.19
N LYS A 204 -5.43 18.13 -19.44
CA LYS A 204 -6.34 17.04 -19.78
C LYS A 204 -5.74 15.73 -19.28
N PRO A 205 -6.51 14.93 -18.52
CA PRO A 205 -6.03 13.62 -18.12
C PRO A 205 -5.61 12.79 -19.34
N ILE A 206 -4.49 12.09 -19.22
CA ILE A 206 -4.05 11.13 -20.23
C ILE A 206 -4.99 9.94 -20.15
N GLY A 207 -5.50 9.49 -21.29
CA GLY A 207 -6.41 8.35 -21.37
C GLY A 207 -5.83 7.06 -20.76
N PRO A 208 -6.66 6.09 -20.41
CA PRO A 208 -6.22 4.88 -19.75
C PRO A 208 -5.25 4.11 -20.63
N ALA A 209 -4.06 3.87 -20.11
CA ALA A 209 -3.15 2.91 -20.73
C ALA A 209 -3.64 1.48 -20.41
N LEU A 210 -3.52 0.58 -21.37
CA LEU A 210 -3.91 -0.82 -21.21
C LEU A 210 -3.15 -1.46 -20.04
N SER A 211 -3.87 -2.12 -19.16
CA SER A 211 -3.31 -2.83 -18.00
C SER A 211 -3.25 -4.34 -18.25
N GLN A 212 -3.23 -4.77 -19.50
CA GLN A 212 -3.25 -6.17 -19.88
C GLN A 212 -1.94 -6.57 -20.54
N SER A 213 -1.47 -7.78 -20.20
CA SER A 213 -0.33 -8.39 -20.88
C SER A 213 -0.61 -8.58 -22.37
N ASN A 214 0.38 -8.27 -23.18
CA ASN A 214 0.38 -8.49 -24.62
C ASN A 214 1.80 -8.86 -25.06
N THR A 215 2.21 -10.09 -24.76
CA THR A 215 3.54 -10.62 -25.10
C THR A 215 3.60 -11.24 -26.51
N GLY A 216 2.45 -11.34 -27.17
CA GLY A 216 2.32 -12.06 -28.44
C GLY A 216 2.15 -13.57 -28.29
N VAL A 217 2.09 -14.10 -27.06
CA VAL A 217 1.80 -15.51 -26.76
C VAL A 217 0.45 -15.61 -26.06
N PRO A 218 -0.64 -15.93 -26.80
CA PRO A 218 -2.01 -15.79 -26.30
C PRO A 218 -2.27 -16.54 -24.99
N LEU A 219 -1.75 -17.74 -24.82
CA LEU A 219 -1.92 -18.51 -23.58
C LEU A 219 -1.20 -17.85 -22.39
N ARG A 220 0.04 -17.37 -22.59
CA ARG A 220 0.79 -16.65 -21.56
C ARG A 220 0.04 -15.40 -21.14
N ASP A 221 -0.43 -14.62 -22.09
CA ASP A 221 -1.17 -13.38 -21.82
C ASP A 221 -2.46 -13.65 -21.06
N ALA A 222 -3.24 -14.66 -21.46
CA ALA A 222 -4.44 -15.10 -20.76
C ALA A 222 -4.14 -15.51 -19.30
N LEU A 223 -3.06 -16.24 -19.06
CA LEU A 223 -2.66 -16.69 -17.72
C LEU A 223 -2.19 -15.53 -16.85
N ILE A 224 -1.40 -14.63 -17.39
CA ILE A 224 -0.92 -13.42 -16.66
C ILE A 224 -2.11 -12.54 -16.27
N ASN A 225 -2.99 -12.23 -17.21
CA ASN A 225 -4.15 -11.38 -16.96
C ASN A 225 -5.13 -12.04 -15.97
N ALA A 226 -5.39 -13.34 -16.11
CA ALA A 226 -6.21 -14.10 -15.14
C ALA A 226 -5.59 -14.13 -13.75
N THR A 227 -4.25 -14.23 -13.65
CA THR A 227 -3.53 -14.16 -12.38
C THR A 227 -3.76 -12.81 -11.70
N ALA A 228 -3.63 -11.71 -12.43
CA ALA A 228 -3.88 -10.38 -11.90
C ALA A 228 -5.32 -10.22 -11.40
N GLU A 229 -6.31 -10.66 -12.17
CA GLU A 229 -7.72 -10.59 -11.76
C GLU A 229 -8.04 -11.46 -10.53
N VAL A 230 -7.50 -12.67 -10.45
CA VAL A 230 -7.73 -13.56 -9.31
C VAL A 230 -7.06 -12.98 -8.06
N MET A 231 -5.80 -12.56 -8.17
CA MET A 231 -5.07 -11.96 -7.04
C MET A 231 -5.73 -10.68 -6.52
N SER A 232 -6.17 -9.80 -7.41
CA SER A 232 -6.83 -8.53 -7.02
C SER A 232 -8.10 -8.72 -6.20
N LYS A 233 -8.73 -9.90 -6.31
CA LYS A 233 -9.99 -10.25 -5.62
C LYS A 233 -9.79 -11.13 -4.39
N THR A 234 -8.74 -11.96 -4.37
CA THR A 234 -8.61 -13.02 -3.36
C THR A 234 -7.32 -12.95 -2.56
N GLY A 235 -6.41 -12.06 -2.93
CA GLY A 235 -5.08 -11.98 -2.37
C GLY A 235 -4.12 -13.02 -2.95
N PHE A 236 -2.83 -12.83 -2.67
CA PHE A 236 -1.75 -13.68 -3.18
C PHE A 236 -1.90 -15.14 -2.73
N THR A 237 -2.16 -15.37 -1.46
CA THR A 237 -2.24 -16.71 -0.86
C THR A 237 -3.38 -17.53 -1.45
N SER A 238 -4.56 -16.93 -1.59
CA SER A 238 -5.78 -17.58 -2.07
C SER A 238 -5.91 -17.64 -3.59
N ALA A 239 -5.01 -17.02 -4.35
CA ALA A 239 -4.94 -17.15 -5.80
C ALA A 239 -4.36 -18.52 -6.18
N THR A 240 -5.20 -19.55 -6.27
CA THR A 240 -4.80 -20.92 -6.59
C THR A 240 -4.73 -21.16 -8.11
N ILE A 241 -3.93 -22.15 -8.54
CA ILE A 241 -3.87 -22.57 -9.94
C ILE A 241 -5.26 -22.92 -10.50
N SER A 242 -6.11 -23.59 -9.71
CA SER A 242 -7.47 -23.92 -10.14
C SER A 242 -8.36 -22.69 -10.37
N ARG A 243 -8.21 -21.63 -9.58
CA ARG A 243 -8.93 -20.37 -9.78
C ARG A 243 -8.44 -19.64 -11.03
N ILE A 244 -7.12 -19.62 -11.25
CA ILE A 244 -6.50 -19.00 -12.42
C ILE A 244 -6.90 -19.78 -13.68
N ALA A 245 -6.84 -21.12 -13.68
CA ALA A 245 -7.25 -21.97 -14.79
C ALA A 245 -8.70 -21.72 -15.20
N ARG A 246 -9.61 -21.69 -14.22
CA ARG A 246 -11.02 -21.38 -14.49
C ARG A 246 -11.21 -19.96 -15.07
N LYS A 247 -10.48 -18.95 -14.55
CA LYS A 247 -10.57 -17.58 -15.04
C LYS A 247 -10.02 -17.42 -16.45
N SER A 248 -8.92 -18.09 -16.79
CA SER A 248 -8.32 -18.10 -18.13
C SER A 248 -8.95 -19.10 -19.11
N GLN A 249 -9.98 -19.85 -18.66
CA GLN A 249 -10.70 -20.85 -19.45
C GLN A 249 -9.81 -21.99 -20.00
N VAL A 250 -8.78 -22.35 -19.23
CA VAL A 250 -7.89 -23.48 -19.55
C VAL A 250 -7.93 -24.54 -18.44
N THR A 251 -7.33 -25.70 -18.71
CA THR A 251 -7.17 -26.73 -17.67
C THR A 251 -5.96 -26.43 -16.77
N SER A 252 -5.98 -26.92 -15.54
CA SER A 252 -4.80 -26.83 -14.66
C SER A 252 -3.58 -27.53 -15.27
N GLY A 253 -3.78 -28.63 -16.02
CA GLY A 253 -2.71 -29.29 -16.76
C GLY A 253 -2.05 -28.42 -17.81
N SER A 254 -2.83 -27.60 -18.53
CA SER A 254 -2.30 -26.63 -19.50
C SER A 254 -1.38 -25.60 -18.84
N ILE A 255 -1.69 -25.20 -17.60
CA ILE A 255 -0.82 -24.27 -16.85
C ILE A 255 0.49 -24.95 -16.48
N TYR A 256 0.46 -26.20 -15.99
CA TYR A 256 1.67 -26.93 -15.60
C TYR A 256 2.56 -27.31 -16.79
N ASN A 257 1.99 -27.40 -18.00
CA ASN A 257 2.79 -27.55 -19.22
C ASN A 257 3.58 -26.27 -19.55
N PHE A 258 3.11 -25.10 -19.08
CA PHE A 258 3.72 -23.79 -19.35
C PHE A 258 4.59 -23.29 -18.18
N TYR A 259 4.14 -23.49 -16.94
CA TYR A 259 4.83 -23.10 -15.73
C TYR A 259 5.03 -24.29 -14.78
N PRO A 260 6.24 -24.51 -14.26
CA PRO A 260 6.54 -25.66 -13.40
C PRO A 260 5.77 -25.63 -12.07
N ASP A 261 5.43 -24.45 -11.58
CA ASP A 261 4.70 -24.25 -10.33
C ASP A 261 3.93 -22.90 -10.31
N LYS A 262 3.09 -22.73 -9.28
CA LYS A 262 2.34 -21.47 -9.05
C LYS A 262 3.28 -20.27 -8.94
N GLU A 263 4.41 -20.42 -8.28
CA GLU A 263 5.33 -19.29 -8.02
C GLU A 263 5.99 -18.80 -9.31
N ALA A 264 6.26 -19.69 -10.26
CA ALA A 264 6.79 -19.32 -11.59
C ALA A 264 5.77 -18.48 -12.37
N LEU A 265 4.50 -18.88 -12.38
CA LEU A 265 3.41 -18.10 -12.98
C LEU A 265 3.26 -16.72 -12.29
N MET A 266 3.27 -16.69 -10.95
CA MET A 266 3.17 -15.45 -10.20
C MET A 266 4.35 -14.50 -10.49
N SER A 267 5.57 -15.04 -10.56
CA SER A 267 6.78 -14.26 -10.87
C SER A 267 6.75 -13.68 -12.29
N ASP A 268 6.24 -14.47 -13.25
CA ASP A 268 6.08 -14.00 -14.63
C ASP A 268 5.02 -12.90 -14.73
N ALA A 269 3.88 -13.06 -14.05
CA ALA A 269 2.83 -12.04 -14.00
C ALA A 269 3.33 -10.73 -13.35
N VAL A 270 4.06 -10.83 -12.23
CA VAL A 270 4.69 -9.66 -11.57
C VAL A 270 5.60 -8.94 -12.54
N ARG A 271 6.53 -9.67 -13.16
CA ARG A 271 7.51 -9.09 -14.09
C ARG A 271 6.83 -8.41 -15.27
N GLU A 272 5.96 -9.12 -15.98
CA GLU A 272 5.34 -8.60 -17.21
C GLU A 272 4.48 -7.37 -16.94
N LEU A 273 3.60 -7.44 -15.94
CA LEU A 273 2.68 -6.34 -15.65
C LEU A 273 3.38 -5.11 -15.04
N MET A 274 4.42 -5.32 -14.22
CA MET A 274 5.20 -4.21 -13.68
C MET A 274 6.04 -3.52 -14.77
N HIS A 275 6.65 -4.28 -15.68
CA HIS A 275 7.36 -3.71 -16.82
C HIS A 275 6.44 -3.02 -17.83
N LEU A 276 5.24 -3.57 -18.05
CA LEU A 276 4.24 -2.92 -18.90
C LEU A 276 3.93 -1.51 -18.39
N THR A 277 3.66 -1.38 -17.10
CA THR A 277 3.39 -0.06 -16.49
C THR A 277 4.60 0.86 -16.55
N GLN A 278 5.79 0.34 -16.30
CA GLN A 278 7.01 1.12 -16.42
C GLN A 278 7.17 1.70 -17.83
N ARG A 279 7.02 0.87 -18.86
CA ARG A 279 7.10 1.34 -20.26
C ARG A 279 6.10 2.47 -20.52
N GLN A 280 4.88 2.34 -20.03
CA GLN A 280 3.84 3.37 -20.18
C GLN A 280 4.19 4.67 -19.43
N THR A 281 4.67 4.56 -18.20
CA THR A 281 5.10 5.74 -17.42
C THR A 281 6.30 6.43 -18.06
N LEU A 282 7.27 5.67 -18.55
CA LEU A 282 8.44 6.22 -19.21
C LEU A 282 8.10 6.94 -20.53
N GLU A 283 7.17 6.37 -21.31
CA GLU A 283 6.69 6.97 -22.54
C GLU A 283 5.92 8.27 -22.24
N ALA A 284 5.08 8.29 -21.22
CA ALA A 284 4.39 9.50 -20.79
C ALA A 284 5.40 10.61 -20.41
N LYS A 285 6.44 10.27 -19.64
CA LYS A 285 7.50 11.23 -19.27
C LYS A 285 8.28 11.76 -20.48
N ARG A 286 8.62 10.89 -21.42
CA ARG A 286 9.30 11.32 -22.66
C ARG A 286 8.42 12.28 -23.48
N THR A 287 7.12 11.98 -23.56
CA THR A 287 6.14 12.84 -24.23
C THR A 287 6.04 14.19 -23.53
N ALA A 288 5.92 14.20 -22.20
CA ALA A 288 5.88 15.42 -21.40
C ALA A 288 7.16 16.27 -21.57
N ALA A 289 8.33 15.63 -21.51
CA ALA A 289 9.60 16.30 -21.70
C ALA A 289 9.74 16.89 -23.12
N ALA A 290 9.34 16.15 -24.14
CA ALA A 290 9.34 16.64 -25.53
C ALA A 290 8.35 17.81 -25.76
N ALA A 291 7.25 17.83 -25.03
CA ALA A 291 6.26 18.90 -25.05
C ALA A 291 6.63 20.08 -24.13
N HIS A 292 7.76 20.01 -23.41
CA HIS A 292 8.17 21.00 -22.40
C HIS A 292 7.09 21.24 -21.34
N GLU A 293 6.41 20.18 -20.92
CA GLU A 293 5.40 20.25 -19.86
C GLU A 293 6.03 20.64 -18.51
N GLN A 294 5.41 21.60 -17.82
CA GLN A 294 5.96 22.17 -16.58
C GLN A 294 6.05 21.20 -15.41
N ASN A 295 5.31 20.08 -15.46
CA ASN A 295 5.27 19.07 -14.38
C ASN A 295 6.13 17.83 -14.69
N PHE A 296 6.84 17.78 -15.81
CA PHE A 296 7.69 16.67 -16.22
C PHE A 296 6.97 15.29 -16.20
N GLY A 297 5.67 15.27 -16.43
CA GLY A 297 4.87 14.04 -16.38
C GLY A 297 4.72 13.43 -14.97
N LEU A 298 5.05 14.15 -13.90
CA LEU A 298 4.93 13.66 -12.53
C LEU A 298 3.47 13.44 -12.10
N THR A 299 2.52 14.13 -12.74
CA THR A 299 1.09 14.01 -12.45
C THR A 299 0.46 12.77 -13.09
N ASP A 300 1.06 12.22 -14.15
CA ASP A 300 0.49 11.11 -14.92
C ASP A 300 0.19 9.86 -14.05
N ALA A 301 1.00 9.62 -13.02
CA ALA A 301 0.79 8.51 -12.10
C ALA A 301 -0.53 8.63 -11.32
N PHE A 302 -0.96 9.86 -10.98
CA PHE A 302 -2.25 10.11 -10.33
C PHE A 302 -3.39 9.92 -11.31
N ASP A 303 -3.29 10.51 -12.50
CA ASP A 303 -4.30 10.37 -13.53
C ASP A 303 -4.53 8.89 -13.87
N PHE A 304 -3.46 8.14 -14.11
CA PHE A 304 -3.57 6.71 -14.37
C PHE A 304 -4.23 5.93 -13.24
N ALA A 305 -3.98 6.28 -11.99
CA ALA A 305 -4.58 5.59 -10.85
C ALA A 305 -6.07 5.86 -10.68
N LEU A 306 -6.59 6.96 -11.21
CA LEU A 306 -8.01 7.34 -11.11
C LEU A 306 -8.90 6.62 -12.13
N TYR A 307 -8.33 5.93 -13.14
CA TYR A 307 -9.12 5.22 -14.13
C TYR A 307 -9.62 3.87 -13.60
N PRO A 308 -10.94 3.60 -13.65
CA PRO A 308 -11.52 2.34 -13.19
C PRO A 308 -10.92 1.09 -13.86
N GLU A 309 -10.53 1.20 -15.13
CA GLU A 309 -9.92 0.12 -15.90
C GLU A 309 -8.58 -0.36 -15.33
N ARG A 310 -7.92 0.47 -14.53
CA ARG A 310 -6.65 0.15 -13.88
C ARG A 310 -6.80 -0.49 -12.50
N THR A 311 -8.01 -0.53 -11.96
CA THR A 311 -8.26 -1.02 -10.59
C THR A 311 -7.72 -2.43 -10.36
N VAL A 312 -7.92 -3.34 -11.32
CA VAL A 312 -7.40 -4.72 -11.23
C VAL A 312 -5.89 -4.73 -11.11
N TRP A 313 -5.21 -3.94 -11.95
CA TRP A 313 -3.75 -3.86 -11.93
C TRP A 313 -3.22 -3.19 -10.65
N LEU A 314 -3.84 -2.12 -10.19
CA LEU A 314 -3.43 -1.43 -8.96
C LEU A 314 -3.55 -2.37 -7.74
N ARG A 315 -4.66 -3.09 -7.62
CA ARG A 315 -4.86 -4.09 -6.56
C ARG A 315 -3.88 -5.26 -6.70
N PHE A 316 -3.67 -5.77 -7.90
CA PHE A 316 -2.65 -6.80 -8.15
C PHE A 316 -1.26 -6.34 -7.67
N ARG A 317 -0.84 -5.13 -8.02
CA ARG A 317 0.43 -4.55 -7.56
C ARG A 317 0.53 -4.49 -6.04
N GLN A 318 -0.53 -4.03 -5.38
CA GLN A 318 -0.58 -3.96 -3.92
C GLN A 318 -0.47 -5.34 -3.27
N GLU A 319 -1.19 -6.34 -3.79
CA GLU A 319 -1.10 -7.74 -3.34
C GLU A 319 0.32 -8.30 -3.52
N CYS A 320 0.98 -7.99 -4.63
CA CYS A 320 2.38 -8.36 -4.84
C CYS A 320 3.31 -7.69 -3.80
N ILE A 321 3.09 -6.41 -3.48
CA ILE A 321 3.89 -5.68 -2.50
C ILE A 321 3.75 -6.30 -1.12
N ILE A 322 2.53 -6.53 -0.62
CA ILE A 322 2.34 -7.12 0.71
C ILE A 322 2.83 -8.57 0.77
N ALA A 323 2.73 -9.33 -0.32
CA ALA A 323 3.23 -10.69 -0.43
C ALA A 323 4.77 -10.78 -0.27
N THR A 324 5.53 -9.71 -0.58
CA THR A 324 6.99 -9.70 -0.43
C THR A 324 7.47 -9.97 0.99
N ARG A 325 6.64 -9.69 1.99
CA ARG A 325 6.96 -9.97 3.40
C ARG A 325 7.14 -11.45 3.69
N HIS A 326 6.47 -12.34 2.95
CA HIS A 326 6.35 -13.76 3.27
C HIS A 326 6.78 -14.67 2.12
N HIS A 327 6.89 -14.15 0.88
CA HIS A 327 7.24 -14.89 -0.32
C HIS A 327 8.58 -14.44 -0.89
N LYS A 328 9.66 -15.17 -0.56
CA LYS A 328 11.04 -14.81 -0.94
C LYS A 328 11.24 -14.64 -2.44
N LYS A 329 10.59 -15.48 -3.29
CA LYS A 329 10.70 -15.36 -4.76
C LYS A 329 10.05 -14.05 -5.24
N THR A 330 8.84 -13.74 -4.78
CA THR A 330 8.16 -12.47 -5.10
C THR A 330 8.97 -11.25 -4.63
N HIS A 331 9.54 -11.31 -3.43
CA HIS A 331 10.41 -10.27 -2.92
C HIS A 331 11.63 -10.04 -3.83
N LYS A 332 12.33 -11.12 -4.20
CA LYS A 332 13.50 -11.03 -5.10
C LYS A 332 13.10 -10.43 -6.45
N GLU A 333 11.97 -10.85 -7.01
CA GLU A 333 11.48 -10.37 -8.30
C GLU A 333 11.11 -8.89 -8.26
N LEU A 334 10.33 -8.45 -7.25
CA LEU A 334 9.97 -7.03 -7.11
C LEU A 334 11.18 -6.13 -6.87
N ARG A 335 12.15 -6.57 -6.06
CA ARG A 335 13.41 -5.81 -5.92
C ARG A 335 14.15 -5.64 -7.23
N LYS A 336 14.19 -6.70 -8.06
CA LYS A 336 14.81 -6.65 -9.37
C LYS A 336 14.08 -5.68 -10.29
N VAL A 337 12.74 -5.77 -10.35
CA VAL A 337 11.91 -4.86 -11.16
C VAL A 337 12.11 -3.40 -10.74
N VAL A 338 12.15 -3.10 -9.43
CA VAL A 338 12.39 -1.74 -8.92
C VAL A 338 13.75 -1.21 -9.38
N ALA A 339 14.81 -2.02 -9.31
CA ALA A 339 16.13 -1.62 -9.79
C ALA A 339 16.18 -1.41 -11.31
N GLU A 340 15.52 -2.28 -12.08
CA GLU A 340 15.41 -2.17 -13.54
C GLU A 340 14.60 -0.92 -13.95
N GLN A 341 13.59 -0.53 -13.16
CA GLN A 341 12.83 0.72 -13.37
C GLN A 341 13.70 1.96 -13.19
N GLU A 342 14.50 2.01 -12.14
CA GLU A 342 15.42 3.12 -11.89
C GLU A 342 16.48 3.25 -12.99
N GLU A 343 17.08 2.13 -13.41
CA GLU A 343 18.08 2.13 -14.48
C GLU A 343 17.47 2.53 -15.83
N ALA A 344 16.27 2.07 -16.17
CA ALA A 344 15.58 2.46 -17.39
C ALA A 344 15.25 3.97 -17.42
N MET A 345 14.93 4.55 -16.25
CA MET A 345 14.74 6.00 -16.12
C MET A 345 16.06 6.75 -16.33
N ALA A 346 17.15 6.29 -15.71
CA ALA A 346 18.46 6.89 -15.89
C ALA A 346 18.96 6.84 -17.36
N MET A 347 18.71 5.73 -18.06
CA MET A 347 19.01 5.61 -19.48
C MET A 347 18.15 6.52 -20.37
N SER A 348 16.93 6.82 -19.94
CA SER A 348 15.99 7.66 -20.71
C SER A 348 16.28 9.15 -20.58
N PHE A 349 16.92 9.55 -19.49
CA PHE A 349 17.25 10.94 -19.18
C PHE A 349 18.73 11.04 -18.75
N PRO A 350 19.68 10.84 -19.70
CA PRO A 350 21.12 10.77 -19.40
C PRO A 350 21.71 12.08 -18.88
N ASP A 351 21.06 13.19 -19.15
CA ASP A 351 21.50 14.53 -18.72
C ASP A 351 21.07 14.86 -17.28
N ILE A 352 20.20 14.04 -16.66
CA ILE A 352 19.78 14.21 -15.27
C ILE A 352 20.74 13.44 -14.35
N ASP A 353 21.15 14.08 -13.26
CA ASP A 353 22.00 13.45 -12.23
C ASP A 353 21.39 12.15 -11.70
N ARG A 354 22.20 11.08 -11.59
CA ARG A 354 21.72 9.76 -11.14
C ARG A 354 21.19 9.76 -9.72
N GLY A 355 21.71 10.60 -8.83
CA GLY A 355 21.20 10.76 -7.47
C GLY A 355 19.81 11.38 -7.50
N LEU A 356 19.58 12.37 -8.36
CA LEU A 356 18.25 12.96 -8.55
C LEU A 356 17.28 11.95 -9.18
N ILE A 357 17.70 11.16 -10.17
CA ILE A 357 16.89 10.06 -10.73
C ILE A 357 16.45 9.07 -9.63
N SER A 358 17.37 8.67 -8.75
CA SER A 358 17.07 7.76 -7.66
C SER A 358 16.05 8.35 -6.66
N LEU A 359 16.19 9.64 -6.31
CA LEU A 359 15.25 10.36 -5.45
C LEU A 359 13.87 10.48 -6.09
N VAL A 360 13.81 10.87 -7.38
CA VAL A 360 12.54 10.99 -8.12
C VAL A 360 11.86 9.62 -8.23
N SER A 361 12.59 8.58 -8.63
CA SER A 361 12.05 7.21 -8.72
C SER A 361 11.54 6.71 -7.37
N THR A 362 12.27 6.96 -6.29
CA THR A 362 11.84 6.61 -4.92
C THR A 362 10.57 7.37 -4.53
N GLY A 363 10.53 8.68 -4.77
CA GLY A 363 9.36 9.51 -4.48
C GLY A 363 8.11 9.07 -5.25
N GLU A 364 8.25 8.80 -6.54
CA GLU A 364 7.15 8.31 -7.38
C GLU A 364 6.62 6.96 -6.94
N GLN A 365 7.50 6.02 -6.57
CA GLN A 365 7.09 4.72 -6.04
C GLN A 365 6.30 4.89 -4.73
N ILE A 366 6.83 5.68 -3.80
CA ILE A 366 6.17 5.94 -2.52
C ILE A 366 4.80 6.58 -2.73
N VAL A 367 4.75 7.68 -3.46
CA VAL A 367 3.49 8.38 -3.73
C VAL A 367 2.53 7.48 -4.49
N GLY A 368 2.97 6.79 -5.54
CA GLY A 368 2.12 5.92 -6.36
C GLY A 368 1.61 4.68 -5.62
N TYR A 369 2.39 4.09 -4.70
CA TYR A 369 1.92 2.97 -3.88
C TYR A 369 0.90 3.43 -2.84
N GLY A 370 1.19 4.54 -2.15
CA GLY A 370 0.28 5.10 -1.16
C GLY A 370 -1.02 5.61 -1.77
N PHE A 371 -0.94 6.39 -2.87
CA PHE A 371 -2.11 6.91 -3.55
C PHE A 371 -3.05 5.78 -4.00
N SER A 372 -2.52 4.73 -4.62
CA SER A 372 -3.32 3.59 -5.05
C SER A 372 -3.91 2.79 -3.88
N ALA A 373 -3.28 2.79 -2.70
CA ALA A 373 -3.83 2.15 -1.52
C ALA A 373 -4.97 2.97 -0.87
N LEU A 374 -4.97 4.29 -1.07
CA LEU A 374 -6.03 5.17 -0.58
C LEU A 374 -7.25 5.19 -1.50
N PHE A 375 -7.12 4.68 -2.72
CA PHE A 375 -8.22 4.57 -3.66
C PHE A 375 -9.32 3.64 -3.11
N GLY A 376 -10.52 4.12 -2.97
CA GLY A 376 -11.63 3.39 -2.34
C GLY A 376 -11.94 3.82 -0.90
N TYR A 377 -11.06 4.61 -0.26
CA TYR A 377 -11.31 5.19 1.07
C TYR A 377 -11.85 6.62 1.03
N THR A 378 -11.79 7.27 -0.12
CA THR A 378 -12.29 8.62 -0.32
C THR A 378 -12.64 8.87 -1.78
N ASN A 379 -13.65 9.68 -2.03
CA ASN A 379 -14.04 10.17 -3.36
C ASN A 379 -13.48 11.56 -3.66
N GLN A 380 -12.59 12.08 -2.82
CA GLN A 380 -12.06 13.43 -2.95
C GLN A 380 -10.78 13.52 -3.80
N LEU A 381 -10.16 12.38 -4.17
CA LEU A 381 -8.89 12.37 -4.90
C LEU A 381 -8.98 13.03 -6.28
N GLU A 382 -10.09 12.83 -6.99
CA GLU A 382 -10.34 13.44 -8.31
C GLU A 382 -10.44 14.97 -8.26
N SER A 383 -10.71 15.53 -7.09
CA SER A 383 -10.85 16.96 -6.86
C SER A 383 -9.60 17.63 -6.31
N CYS A 384 -8.47 16.92 -6.30
CA CYS A 384 -7.16 17.43 -5.91
C CYS A 384 -6.45 18.07 -7.09
N ASP A 385 -5.80 19.22 -6.86
CA ASP A 385 -4.95 19.86 -7.87
C ASP A 385 -3.50 19.40 -7.71
N PHE A 386 -3.22 18.18 -8.18
CA PHE A 386 -1.87 17.61 -8.15
C PHE A 386 -0.93 18.31 -9.13
N ASP A 387 -1.43 18.82 -10.26
CA ASP A 387 -0.64 19.56 -11.23
C ASP A 387 0.01 20.79 -10.62
N ALA A 388 -0.76 21.58 -9.87
CA ALA A 388 -0.25 22.75 -9.19
C ALA A 388 0.93 22.45 -8.26
N VAL A 389 0.91 21.29 -7.60
CA VAL A 389 2.01 20.85 -6.71
C VAL A 389 3.16 20.27 -7.52
N MET A 390 2.91 19.39 -8.49
CA MET A 390 3.96 18.71 -9.26
C MET A 390 4.75 19.67 -10.14
N VAL A 391 4.15 20.74 -10.66
CA VAL A 391 4.87 21.84 -11.33
C VAL A 391 5.92 22.46 -10.41
N GLN A 392 5.61 22.64 -9.12
CA GLN A 392 6.59 23.17 -8.18
C GLN A 392 7.69 22.16 -7.86
N VAL A 393 7.35 20.85 -7.75
CA VAL A 393 8.35 19.79 -7.60
C VAL A 393 9.34 19.78 -8.77
N ALA A 394 8.84 19.84 -9.99
CA ALA A 394 9.68 19.88 -11.19
C ALA A 394 10.61 21.11 -11.20
N LYS A 395 10.05 22.31 -10.94
CA LYS A 395 10.83 23.56 -10.89
C LYS A 395 11.94 23.54 -9.84
N GLN A 396 11.68 23.01 -8.64
CA GLN A 396 12.66 22.93 -7.56
C GLN A 396 13.82 22.00 -7.85
N ASN A 397 13.62 21.01 -8.73
CA ASN A 397 14.61 20.02 -9.11
C ASN A 397 15.19 20.23 -10.52
N ASN A 398 14.83 21.33 -11.17
CA ASN A 398 15.25 21.64 -12.56
C ASN A 398 14.95 20.49 -13.55
N LEU A 399 13.76 19.91 -13.41
CA LEU A 399 13.23 18.85 -14.27
C LEU A 399 12.41 19.43 -15.43
#